data_0f5ec6ae59e6d96cca5c3632d06dd3b8
#
_entry.id   0f5ec6ae59e6d96cca5c3632d06dd3b8
#
_cell.length_a   1.000
_cell.length_b   1.000
_cell.length_c   1.000
_cell.angle_alpha   90.00
_cell.angle_beta   90.00
_cell.angle_gamma   90.00
#
_symmetry.space_group_name_H-M   'P 1'
#
loop_
_entity.id
_entity.type
_entity.pdbx_description
1 polymer ?
#
loop_
_entity_poly.entity_id
_entity_poly.type
_entity_poly.pdbx_seq_one_letter_code
_entity_poly.pdbx_strand_id
1 'polypeptide(L)'
;MSITPRQFEQLKARLSGPRRLPQPVFESSLRPRAPGTQIIIGIDPSLRGTGFGVIKMARPHPVALAHGVIACPPGWERSRCLLKIMRTLREISAKYRPTVCAIEGLFYAQNLQTALIMGEARGAALAALAEAGLDIFEIAPRKVKQAIVGYGAAHKEAVAKMVQRLLHLAALPAPDAADALAIALAHAQDTSRYGLTAPKRI
;
A
#
# COMPACT_ATOMS: atom_id res chain seq x y z
N MET A 1 -35.65 30.99 7.30
CA MET A 1 -35.12 32.08 6.44
C MET A 1 -35.36 31.67 4.99
N SER A 2 -36.18 32.41 4.26
CA SER A 2 -36.50 32.14 2.86
C SER A 2 -35.46 32.82 1.96
N ILE A 3 -34.96 32.08 0.99
CA ILE A 3 -34.00 32.57 -0.01
C ILE A 3 -34.75 33.51 -0.96
N THR A 4 -34.24 34.72 -1.19
CA THR A 4 -34.83 35.67 -2.15
C THR A 4 -34.63 35.21 -3.59
N PRO A 5 -35.53 35.59 -4.53
CA PRO A 5 -35.37 35.22 -5.96
C PRO A 5 -34.02 35.60 -6.55
N ARG A 6 -33.46 36.72 -6.12
CA ARG A 6 -32.12 37.19 -6.56
C ARG A 6 -30.99 36.31 -6.06
N GLN A 7 -31.09 35.78 -4.84
CA GLN A 7 -30.12 34.81 -4.30
C GLN A 7 -30.22 33.45 -4.99
N PHE A 8 -31.42 33.06 -5.36
CA PHE A 8 -31.66 31.81 -6.10
C PHE A 8 -31.04 31.87 -7.50
N GLU A 9 -31.22 32.98 -8.24
CA GLU A 9 -30.59 33.18 -9.56
C GLU A 9 -29.07 33.25 -9.48
N GLN A 10 -28.49 33.86 -8.44
CA GLN A 10 -27.05 33.87 -8.22
C GLN A 10 -26.48 32.48 -7.92
N LEU A 11 -27.21 31.64 -7.16
CA LEU A 11 -26.86 30.25 -6.91
C LEU A 11 -26.91 29.42 -8.20
N LYS A 12 -27.96 29.60 -9.00
CA LYS A 12 -28.13 28.94 -10.29
C LYS A 12 -26.99 29.28 -11.28
N ALA A 13 -26.63 30.56 -11.37
CA ALA A 13 -25.52 31.03 -12.19
C ALA A 13 -24.17 30.43 -11.76
N ARG A 14 -23.96 30.24 -10.44
CA ARG A 14 -22.75 29.56 -9.90
C ARG A 14 -22.71 28.06 -10.23
N LEU A 15 -23.86 27.41 -10.32
CA LEU A 15 -23.96 25.98 -10.65
C LEU A 15 -23.88 25.70 -12.15
N SER A 16 -24.29 26.68 -12.99
CA SER A 16 -24.33 26.55 -14.45
C SER A 16 -23.07 27.05 -15.16
N GLY A 17 -22.15 27.71 -14.44
CA GLY A 17 -20.87 28.13 -15.00
C GLY A 17 -19.96 26.93 -15.34
N PRO A 18 -19.10 27.05 -16.38
CA PRO A 18 -18.15 25.99 -16.70
C PRO A 18 -17.32 25.68 -15.46
N ARG A 19 -17.49 24.47 -14.90
CA ARG A 19 -16.64 23.98 -13.82
C ARG A 19 -15.20 23.99 -14.32
N ARG A 20 -14.43 25.00 -13.93
CA ARG A 20 -12.97 24.89 -13.98
C ARG A 20 -12.60 23.77 -13.01
N LEU A 21 -12.40 22.58 -13.56
CA LEU A 21 -11.73 21.51 -12.82
C LEU A 21 -10.36 22.08 -12.41
N PRO A 22 -10.02 22.09 -11.12
CA PRO A 22 -8.68 22.46 -10.72
C PRO A 22 -7.73 21.54 -11.47
N GLN A 23 -6.76 22.11 -12.19
CA GLN A 23 -5.72 21.32 -12.80
C GLN A 23 -5.01 20.55 -11.66
N PRO A 24 -4.76 19.25 -11.83
CA PRO A 24 -4.05 18.49 -10.82
C PRO A 24 -2.69 19.16 -10.56
N VAL A 25 -2.43 19.52 -9.30
CA VAL A 25 -1.20 20.16 -8.85
C VAL A 25 0.02 19.23 -9.04
N PHE A 26 -0.23 17.98 -9.35
CA PHE A 26 0.78 16.98 -9.66
C PHE A 26 0.65 16.56 -11.12
N GLU A 27 1.60 16.97 -11.95
CA GLU A 27 1.87 16.28 -13.19
C GLU A 27 2.32 14.86 -12.79
N SER A 28 1.40 13.90 -12.88
CA SER A 28 1.78 12.50 -12.84
C SER A 28 2.68 12.29 -14.06
N SER A 29 3.98 12.30 -13.84
CA SER A 29 4.92 11.83 -14.83
C SER A 29 4.70 10.33 -15.02
N LEU A 30 3.62 9.98 -15.72
CA LEU A 30 3.42 8.66 -16.31
C LEU A 30 4.49 8.48 -17.38
N ARG A 31 5.72 8.27 -16.94
CA ARG A 31 6.77 7.81 -17.86
C ARG A 31 6.35 6.42 -18.33
N PRO A 32 6.24 6.19 -19.66
CA PRO A 32 6.09 4.84 -20.17
C PRO A 32 7.24 4.02 -19.61
N ARG A 33 6.91 3.03 -18.78
CA ARG A 33 7.92 2.17 -18.18
C ARG A 33 8.46 1.27 -19.25
N ALA A 34 9.77 1.38 -19.52
CA ALA A 34 10.51 0.40 -20.31
C ALA A 34 10.27 -1.02 -19.74
N PRO A 35 10.28 -2.08 -20.57
CA PRO A 35 10.19 -3.46 -20.12
C PRO A 35 11.43 -3.78 -19.28
N GLY A 36 11.37 -3.41 -18.01
CA GLY A 36 12.42 -3.60 -17.02
C GLY A 36 11.96 -4.55 -15.93
N THR A 37 12.89 -5.04 -15.15
CA THR A 37 12.63 -5.91 -14.01
C THR A 37 11.69 -5.21 -13.03
N GLN A 38 10.52 -5.76 -12.79
CA GLN A 38 9.53 -5.20 -11.86
C GLN A 38 10.06 -5.29 -10.42
N ILE A 39 10.06 -4.18 -9.70
CA ILE A 39 10.34 -4.11 -8.26
C ILE A 39 9.05 -3.73 -7.55
N ILE A 40 8.61 -4.56 -6.62
CA ILE A 40 7.35 -4.43 -5.90
C ILE A 40 7.66 -4.13 -4.44
N ILE A 41 7.04 -3.09 -3.89
CA ILE A 41 7.02 -2.85 -2.45
C ILE A 41 5.67 -3.28 -1.88
N GLY A 42 5.70 -4.19 -0.91
CA GLY A 42 4.53 -4.60 -0.12
C GLY A 42 4.52 -3.87 1.22
N ILE A 43 3.34 -3.44 1.66
CA ILE A 43 3.14 -2.71 2.91
C ILE A 43 2.01 -3.35 3.71
N ASP A 44 2.31 -3.64 4.98
CA ASP A 44 1.33 -3.96 6.03
C ASP A 44 1.25 -2.78 7.01
N PRO A 45 0.25 -1.87 6.87
CA PRO A 45 0.22 -0.63 7.61
C PRO A 45 -0.24 -0.81 9.06
N SER A 46 0.58 -0.38 10.00
CA SER A 46 0.26 -0.31 11.43
C SER A 46 0.97 0.90 12.06
N LEU A 47 0.33 1.55 13.05
CA LEU A 47 0.93 2.74 13.69
C LEU A 47 2.22 2.41 14.43
N ARG A 48 2.31 1.25 15.08
CA ARG A 48 3.43 0.87 15.94
C ARG A 48 4.45 -0.05 15.28
N GLY A 49 4.06 -0.70 14.18
CA GLY A 49 4.90 -1.70 13.52
C GLY A 49 4.53 -1.86 12.05
N THR A 50 4.63 -0.78 11.25
CA THR A 50 4.39 -0.91 9.80
C THR A 50 5.42 -1.84 9.17
N GLY A 51 4.93 -2.96 8.64
CA GLY A 51 5.75 -3.89 7.87
C GLY A 51 6.03 -3.37 6.46
N PHE A 52 7.24 -3.60 5.96
CA PHE A 52 7.59 -3.38 4.56
C PHE A 52 8.39 -4.54 3.98
N GLY A 53 8.18 -4.82 2.70
CA GLY A 53 8.93 -5.82 1.95
C GLY A 53 9.14 -5.37 0.52
N VAL A 54 10.38 -5.36 0.04
CA VAL A 54 10.74 -4.99 -1.33
C VAL A 54 11.26 -6.22 -2.05
N ILE A 55 10.59 -6.63 -3.12
CA ILE A 55 11.00 -7.75 -3.94
C ILE A 55 11.30 -7.32 -5.37
N LYS A 56 12.29 -7.94 -5.98
CA LYS A 56 12.61 -7.82 -7.40
C LYS A 56 12.15 -9.08 -8.12
N MET A 57 11.33 -8.91 -9.15
CA MET A 57 10.96 -10.03 -10.00
C MET A 57 12.16 -10.47 -10.83
N ALA A 58 12.54 -11.72 -10.67
CA ALA A 58 13.64 -12.35 -11.37
C ALA A 58 13.27 -13.78 -11.75
N ARG A 59 14.00 -14.38 -12.68
CA ARG A 59 13.87 -15.81 -13.03
C ARG A 59 15.09 -16.54 -12.50
N PRO A 60 14.94 -17.74 -11.96
CA PRO A 60 13.70 -18.52 -11.82
C PRO A 60 12.79 -18.06 -10.66
N HIS A 61 13.28 -17.28 -9.68
CA HIS A 61 12.55 -16.92 -8.47
C HIS A 61 12.68 -15.42 -8.18
N PRO A 62 11.65 -14.77 -7.56
CA PRO A 62 11.76 -13.42 -7.07
C PRO A 62 12.81 -13.34 -5.94
N VAL A 63 13.47 -12.19 -5.82
CA VAL A 63 14.52 -11.94 -4.83
C VAL A 63 14.06 -10.83 -3.88
N ALA A 64 14.19 -11.04 -2.57
CA ALA A 64 14.00 -10.00 -1.58
C ALA A 64 15.18 -9.02 -1.60
N LEU A 65 14.90 -7.74 -1.84
CA LEU A 65 15.92 -6.68 -1.79
C LEU A 65 16.04 -6.07 -0.40
N ALA A 66 14.92 -5.95 0.31
CA ALA A 66 14.83 -5.47 1.68
C ALA A 66 13.50 -5.87 2.31
N HIS A 67 13.49 -6.04 3.61
CA HIS A 67 12.28 -6.18 4.41
C HIS A 67 12.55 -5.73 5.84
N GLY A 68 11.52 -5.38 6.57
CA GLY A 68 11.63 -4.98 7.95
C GLY A 68 10.36 -4.40 8.53
N VAL A 69 10.49 -3.87 9.73
CA VAL A 69 9.39 -3.25 10.48
C VAL A 69 9.78 -1.81 10.84
N ILE A 70 8.92 -0.86 10.51
CA ILE A 70 9.05 0.53 10.95
C ILE A 70 8.46 0.62 12.35
N ALA A 71 9.27 0.28 13.35
CA ALA A 71 8.85 0.23 14.74
C ALA A 71 8.77 1.64 15.36
N CYS A 72 7.65 1.95 16.00
CA CYS A 72 7.44 3.18 16.77
C CYS A 72 7.26 2.83 18.26
N PRO A 73 8.09 3.37 19.17
CA PRO A 73 7.99 3.10 20.60
C PRO A 73 6.60 3.44 21.15
N PRO A 74 6.10 2.71 22.16
CA PRO A 74 4.77 2.94 22.76
C PRO A 74 4.54 4.37 23.26
N GLY A 75 5.58 4.99 23.83
CA GLY A 75 5.53 6.36 24.36
C GLY A 75 5.57 7.48 23.31
N TRP A 76 5.70 7.16 22.02
CA TRP A 76 5.69 8.19 20.99
C TRP A 76 4.28 8.67 20.69
N GLU A 77 4.17 9.96 20.46
CA GLU A 77 2.96 10.58 19.92
C GLU A 77 2.60 10.01 18.55
N ARG A 78 1.30 9.95 18.25
CA ARG A 78 0.78 9.43 16.99
C ARG A 78 1.38 10.16 15.78
N SER A 79 1.39 11.49 15.82
CA SER A 79 1.95 12.34 14.75
C SER A 79 3.42 12.02 14.46
N ARG A 80 4.20 11.76 15.50
CA ARG A 80 5.62 11.36 15.38
C ARG A 80 5.76 9.99 14.72
N CYS A 81 4.87 9.05 15.03
CA CYS A 81 4.85 7.74 14.38
C CYS A 81 4.52 7.88 12.88
N LEU A 82 3.47 8.64 12.53
CA LEU A 82 3.08 8.89 11.14
C LEU A 82 4.23 9.54 10.34
N LEU A 83 4.90 10.52 10.92
CA LEU A 83 6.07 11.15 10.31
C LEU A 83 7.20 10.15 10.06
N LYS A 84 7.46 9.24 11.03
CA LYS A 84 8.48 8.19 10.85
C LYS A 84 8.11 7.24 9.74
N ILE A 85 6.87 6.76 9.69
CA ILE A 85 6.38 5.90 8.61
C ILE A 85 6.62 6.56 7.25
N MET A 86 6.15 7.80 7.09
CA MET A 86 6.29 8.55 5.85
C MET A 86 7.76 8.73 5.42
N ARG A 87 8.64 9.16 6.34
CA ARG A 87 10.06 9.38 6.04
C ARG A 87 10.77 8.09 5.65
N THR A 88 10.58 7.02 6.44
CA THR A 88 11.22 5.74 6.15
C THR A 88 10.76 5.16 4.80
N LEU A 89 9.47 5.28 4.45
CA LEU A 89 8.97 4.81 3.16
C LEU A 89 9.51 5.64 1.99
N ARG A 90 9.72 6.96 2.15
CA ARG A 90 10.41 7.81 1.16
C ARG A 90 11.86 7.33 0.95
N GLU A 91 12.59 7.07 2.04
CA GLU A 91 13.99 6.58 1.97
C GLU A 91 14.05 5.21 1.27
N ILE A 92 13.16 4.29 1.60
CA ILE A 92 13.06 2.97 0.95
C ILE A 92 12.74 3.13 -0.55
N SER A 93 11.78 4.00 -0.90
CA SER A 93 11.41 4.27 -2.29
C SER A 93 12.55 4.89 -3.08
N ALA A 94 13.28 5.83 -2.51
CA ALA A 94 14.45 6.46 -3.14
C ALA A 94 15.58 5.45 -3.37
N LYS A 95 15.82 4.56 -2.38
CA LYS A 95 16.91 3.57 -2.42
C LYS A 95 16.65 2.44 -3.40
N TYR A 96 15.47 1.83 -3.33
CA TYR A 96 15.17 0.61 -4.10
C TYR A 96 14.42 0.87 -5.39
N ARG A 97 13.86 2.08 -5.56
CA ARG A 97 13.12 2.51 -6.76
C ARG A 97 12.04 1.51 -7.17
N PRO A 98 11.11 1.14 -6.26
CA PRO A 98 10.04 0.23 -6.60
C PRO A 98 9.25 0.77 -7.78
N THR A 99 8.64 -0.13 -8.53
CA THR A 99 7.86 0.21 -9.71
C THR A 99 6.36 0.22 -9.41
N VAL A 100 5.95 -0.43 -8.33
CA VAL A 100 4.57 -0.56 -7.92
C VAL A 100 4.52 -0.83 -6.42
N CYS A 101 3.44 -0.40 -5.77
CA CYS A 101 3.14 -0.72 -4.39
C CYS A 101 1.93 -1.65 -4.31
N ALA A 102 2.02 -2.65 -3.44
CA ALA A 102 0.89 -3.42 -2.96
C ALA A 102 0.70 -3.16 -1.46
N ILE A 103 -0.51 -2.85 -1.03
CA ILE A 103 -0.83 -2.54 0.37
C ILE A 103 -2.01 -3.39 0.84
N GLU A 104 -1.99 -3.80 2.12
CA GLU A 104 -3.10 -4.53 2.69
C GLU A 104 -4.37 -3.67 2.77
N GLY A 105 -5.51 -4.25 2.37
CA GLY A 105 -6.82 -3.62 2.49
C GLY A 105 -7.31 -3.63 3.95
N LEU A 106 -7.89 -2.51 4.39
CA LEU A 106 -8.57 -2.43 5.68
C LEU A 106 -9.96 -3.04 5.55
N PHE A 107 -10.16 -4.26 6.07
CA PHE A 107 -11.44 -4.96 5.91
C PHE A 107 -12.34 -4.94 7.13
N TYR A 108 -11.81 -4.88 8.34
CA TYR A 108 -12.60 -4.85 9.56
C TYR A 108 -11.74 -4.42 10.74
N ALA A 109 -12.09 -3.34 11.41
CA ALA A 109 -11.53 -3.01 12.71
C ALA A 109 -12.57 -3.34 13.79
N GLN A 110 -12.12 -3.93 14.88
CA GLN A 110 -12.99 -4.35 15.99
C GLN A 110 -13.72 -3.17 16.65
N ASN A 111 -13.15 -1.96 16.50
CA ASN A 111 -13.77 -0.72 16.96
C ASN A 111 -13.32 0.47 16.10
N LEU A 112 -14.10 1.55 16.16
CA LEU A 112 -13.88 2.78 15.39
C LEU A 112 -12.51 3.42 15.68
N GLN A 113 -12.07 3.44 16.94
CA GLN A 113 -10.79 4.04 17.31
C GLN A 113 -9.61 3.31 16.67
N THR A 114 -9.63 1.99 16.67
CA THR A 114 -8.62 1.17 15.97
C THR A 114 -8.66 1.42 14.46
N ALA A 115 -9.86 1.50 13.87
CA ALA A 115 -10.02 1.82 12.45
C ALA A 115 -9.39 3.15 12.07
N LEU A 116 -9.62 4.21 12.89
CA LEU A 116 -9.05 5.54 12.67
C LEU A 116 -7.52 5.50 12.73
N ILE A 117 -6.95 4.87 13.76
CA ILE A 117 -5.49 4.77 13.94
C ILE A 117 -4.84 4.00 12.78
N MET A 118 -5.45 2.89 12.36
CA MET A 118 -4.96 2.13 11.20
C MET A 118 -5.10 2.93 9.90
N GLY A 119 -6.21 3.65 9.75
CA GLY A 119 -6.45 4.54 8.61
C GLY A 119 -5.41 5.66 8.49
N GLU A 120 -5.02 6.28 9.62
CA GLU A 120 -3.97 7.30 9.66
C GLU A 120 -2.60 6.74 9.24
N ALA A 121 -2.19 5.60 9.80
CA ALA A 121 -0.92 4.94 9.45
C ALA A 121 -0.89 4.55 7.96
N ARG A 122 -2.01 3.99 7.46
CA ARG A 122 -2.20 3.67 6.05
C ARG A 122 -2.14 4.94 5.20
N GLY A 123 -2.81 6.02 5.59
CA GLY A 123 -2.79 7.31 4.88
C GLY A 123 -1.38 7.88 4.75
N ALA A 124 -0.58 7.83 5.83
CA ALA A 124 0.82 8.25 5.81
C ALA A 124 1.67 7.41 4.84
N ALA A 125 1.45 6.09 4.81
CA ALA A 125 2.12 5.20 3.86
C ALA A 125 1.71 5.49 2.41
N LEU A 126 0.41 5.63 2.13
CA LEU A 126 -0.13 5.96 0.82
C LEU A 126 0.43 7.28 0.28
N ALA A 127 0.45 8.33 1.12
CA ALA A 127 0.96 9.64 0.73
C ALA A 127 2.44 9.59 0.32
N ALA A 128 3.27 8.90 1.11
CA ALA A 128 4.70 8.74 0.82
C ALA A 128 4.97 7.99 -0.48
N LEU A 129 4.18 6.96 -0.77
CA LEU A 129 4.35 6.11 -1.95
C LEU A 129 3.76 6.74 -3.22
N ALA A 130 2.64 7.47 -3.08
CA ALA A 130 2.06 8.27 -4.15
C ALA A 130 2.98 9.42 -4.56
N GLU A 131 3.62 10.10 -3.59
CA GLU A 131 4.64 11.13 -3.86
C GLU A 131 5.85 10.57 -4.63
N ALA A 132 6.22 9.31 -4.38
CA ALA A 132 7.24 8.61 -5.16
C ALA A 132 6.77 8.19 -6.57
N GLY A 133 5.52 8.50 -6.95
CA GLY A 133 4.94 8.22 -8.28
C GLY A 133 4.58 6.75 -8.49
N LEU A 134 4.31 5.99 -7.44
CA LEU A 134 3.97 4.58 -7.55
C LEU A 134 2.47 4.37 -7.83
N ASP A 135 2.17 3.45 -8.71
CA ASP A 135 0.83 2.86 -8.76
C ASP A 135 0.62 2.00 -7.52
N ILE A 136 -0.48 2.21 -6.81
CA ILE A 136 -0.78 1.53 -5.56
C ILE A 136 -1.99 0.62 -5.72
N PHE A 137 -1.83 -0.65 -5.34
CA PHE A 137 -2.85 -1.69 -5.42
C PHE A 137 -3.20 -2.22 -4.04
N GLU A 138 -4.50 -2.32 -3.78
CA GLU A 138 -5.03 -2.87 -2.54
C GLU A 138 -5.30 -4.36 -2.68
N ILE A 139 -4.82 -5.16 -1.73
CA ILE A 139 -5.03 -6.60 -1.69
C ILE A 139 -5.69 -7.01 -0.38
N ALA A 140 -6.76 -7.78 -0.48
CA ALA A 140 -7.46 -8.30 0.68
C ALA A 140 -6.61 -9.35 1.44
N PRO A 141 -6.60 -9.35 2.79
CA PRO A 141 -5.83 -10.31 3.59
C PRO A 141 -6.10 -11.78 3.21
N ARG A 142 -7.35 -12.12 2.93
CA ARG A 142 -7.73 -13.46 2.49
C ARG A 142 -7.11 -13.84 1.14
N LYS A 143 -7.03 -12.88 0.21
CA LYS A 143 -6.38 -13.09 -1.10
C LYS A 143 -4.88 -13.30 -0.94
N VAL A 144 -4.22 -12.53 -0.07
CA VAL A 144 -2.79 -12.72 0.24
C VAL A 144 -2.55 -14.14 0.73
N LYS A 145 -3.30 -14.60 1.74
CA LYS A 145 -3.17 -15.97 2.26
C LYS A 145 -3.40 -17.03 1.19
N GLN A 146 -4.43 -16.86 0.38
CA GLN A 146 -4.74 -17.78 -0.71
C GLN A 146 -3.64 -17.83 -1.77
N ALA A 147 -3.06 -16.70 -2.13
CA ALA A 147 -1.96 -16.62 -3.09
C ALA A 147 -0.70 -17.32 -2.56
N ILE A 148 -0.37 -17.13 -1.27
CA ILE A 148 0.89 -17.62 -0.70
C ILE A 148 0.81 -19.10 -0.28
N VAL A 149 -0.28 -19.52 0.37
CA VAL A 149 -0.42 -20.84 0.99
C VAL A 149 -1.43 -21.73 0.25
N GLY A 150 -2.26 -21.15 -0.63
CA GLY A 150 -3.28 -21.87 -1.39
C GLY A 150 -4.67 -21.80 -0.77
N TYR A 151 -4.84 -21.33 0.48
CA TYR A 151 -6.15 -21.18 1.13
C TYR A 151 -6.21 -19.96 2.05
N GLY A 152 -7.37 -19.28 2.05
CA GLY A 152 -7.53 -17.96 2.70
C GLY A 152 -7.63 -17.98 4.23
N ALA A 153 -7.75 -19.15 4.88
CA ALA A 153 -7.80 -19.31 6.34
C ALA A 153 -6.44 -19.69 6.96
N ALA A 154 -5.35 -19.58 6.21
CA ALA A 154 -4.00 -19.93 6.67
C ALA A 154 -3.60 -19.12 7.92
N HIS A 155 -2.90 -19.78 8.84
CA HIS A 155 -2.29 -19.10 10.00
C HIS A 155 -1.08 -18.27 9.57
N LYS A 156 -0.81 -17.17 10.29
CA LYS A 156 0.31 -16.24 10.00
C LYS A 156 1.66 -16.97 9.92
N GLU A 157 1.91 -17.92 10.80
CA GLU A 157 3.15 -18.70 10.80
C GLU A 157 3.35 -19.50 9.50
N ALA A 158 2.27 -20.08 8.94
CA ALA A 158 2.33 -20.80 7.67
C ALA A 158 2.65 -19.85 6.51
N VAL A 159 2.09 -18.63 6.53
CA VAL A 159 2.41 -17.58 5.55
C VAL A 159 3.89 -17.19 5.65
N ALA A 160 4.41 -16.91 6.86
CA ALA A 160 5.80 -16.53 7.07
C ALA A 160 6.78 -17.61 6.60
N LYS A 161 6.53 -18.88 6.91
CA LYS A 161 7.34 -20.02 6.45
C LYS A 161 7.32 -20.16 4.91
N MET A 162 6.16 -19.94 4.29
CA MET A 162 6.06 -19.99 2.84
C MET A 162 6.78 -18.82 2.18
N VAL A 163 6.66 -17.59 2.72
CA VAL A 163 7.44 -16.41 2.27
C VAL A 163 8.93 -16.67 2.35
N GLN A 164 9.41 -17.23 3.48
CA GLN A 164 10.81 -17.60 3.63
C GLN A 164 11.28 -18.55 2.52
N ARG A 165 10.47 -19.56 2.19
CA ARG A 165 10.80 -20.54 1.13
C ARG A 165 10.78 -19.91 -0.25
N LEU A 166 9.75 -19.12 -0.58
CA LEU A 166 9.58 -18.53 -1.90
C LEU A 166 10.68 -17.50 -2.24
N LEU A 167 11.19 -16.80 -1.22
CA LEU A 167 12.23 -15.79 -1.36
C LEU A 167 13.63 -16.29 -0.95
N HIS A 168 13.76 -17.58 -0.60
CA HIS A 168 15.01 -18.20 -0.15
C HIS A 168 15.71 -17.41 0.98
N LEU A 169 14.92 -16.93 1.97
CA LEU A 169 15.49 -16.16 3.06
C LEU A 169 16.25 -17.06 4.04
N ALA A 170 17.41 -16.61 4.48
CA ALA A 170 18.26 -17.36 5.42
C ALA A 170 17.61 -17.56 6.80
N ALA A 171 16.75 -16.61 7.22
CA ALA A 171 16.01 -16.66 8.49
C ALA A 171 14.55 -16.32 8.27
N LEU A 172 13.71 -16.74 9.23
CA LEU A 172 12.29 -16.35 9.24
C LEU A 172 12.19 -14.84 9.46
N PRO A 173 11.49 -14.09 8.59
CA PRO A 173 11.32 -12.65 8.79
C PRO A 173 10.42 -12.34 10.00
N ALA A 174 10.57 -11.16 10.58
CA ALA A 174 9.65 -10.67 11.61
C ALA A 174 8.19 -10.69 11.09
N PRO A 175 7.19 -10.91 11.95
CA PRO A 175 5.80 -11.13 11.51
C PRO A 175 5.28 -10.06 10.56
N ASP A 176 5.40 -8.77 10.91
CA ASP A 176 4.89 -7.68 10.07
C ASP A 176 5.67 -7.56 8.74
N ALA A 177 6.98 -7.88 8.76
CA ALA A 177 7.80 -7.93 7.55
C ALA A 177 7.41 -9.13 6.66
N ALA A 178 7.05 -10.27 7.27
CA ALA A 178 6.55 -11.43 6.54
C ALA A 178 5.22 -11.14 5.84
N ASP A 179 4.29 -10.47 6.55
CA ASP A 179 3.00 -10.06 6.01
C ASP A 179 3.21 -9.09 4.82
N ALA A 180 4.11 -8.11 4.94
CA ALA A 180 4.43 -7.19 3.86
C ALA A 180 5.08 -7.88 2.64
N LEU A 181 6.00 -8.82 2.86
CA LEU A 181 6.56 -9.63 1.77
C LEU A 181 5.51 -10.51 1.10
N ALA A 182 4.57 -11.08 1.88
CA ALA A 182 3.46 -11.86 1.35
C ALA A 182 2.55 -11.01 0.45
N ILE A 183 2.27 -9.76 0.82
CA ILE A 183 1.49 -8.81 0.02
C ILE A 183 2.21 -8.53 -1.32
N ALA A 184 3.53 -8.29 -1.31
CA ALA A 184 4.29 -8.08 -2.53
C ALA A 184 4.28 -9.29 -3.45
N LEU A 185 4.46 -10.51 -2.91
CA LEU A 185 4.39 -11.76 -3.65
C LEU A 185 2.99 -12.03 -4.22
N ALA A 186 1.93 -11.77 -3.44
CA ALA A 186 0.55 -11.92 -3.90
C ALA A 186 0.26 -11.02 -5.11
N HIS A 187 0.71 -9.76 -5.07
CA HIS A 187 0.61 -8.86 -6.21
C HIS A 187 1.34 -9.39 -7.45
N ALA A 188 2.55 -9.92 -7.27
CA ALA A 188 3.33 -10.51 -8.35
C ALA A 188 2.63 -11.69 -9.02
N GLN A 189 1.92 -12.52 -8.25
CA GLN A 189 1.17 -13.67 -8.77
C GLN A 189 -0.13 -13.25 -9.49
N ASP A 190 -0.84 -12.24 -8.98
CA ASP A 190 -2.08 -11.74 -9.61
C ASP A 190 -1.79 -11.12 -10.98
N THR A 191 -0.67 -10.43 -11.14
CA THR A 191 -0.26 -9.84 -12.42
C THR A 191 0.27 -10.87 -13.43
N SER A 192 0.72 -12.04 -12.97
CA SER A 192 1.24 -13.10 -13.84
C SER A 192 0.16 -14.08 -14.33
N ARG A 193 -0.99 -14.13 -13.67
CA ARG A 193 -2.15 -14.95 -14.07
C ARG A 193 -3.20 -14.03 -14.67
N TYR A 194 -3.84 -14.47 -15.77
CA TYR A 194 -5.04 -13.82 -16.30
C TYR A 194 -6.16 -13.95 -15.25
N GLY A 195 -6.08 -13.16 -14.19
CA GLY A 195 -7.02 -13.18 -13.09
C GLY A 195 -8.32 -12.49 -13.45
N LEU A 196 -9.46 -13.16 -13.26
CA LEU A 196 -10.80 -12.60 -13.41
C LEU A 196 -11.09 -11.43 -12.44
N THR A 197 -10.19 -11.16 -11.49
CA THR A 197 -10.31 -10.06 -10.52
C THR A 197 -8.94 -9.40 -10.34
N ALA A 198 -8.68 -8.39 -11.18
CA ALA A 198 -7.50 -7.55 -10.99
C ALA A 198 -7.49 -6.88 -9.59
N PRO A 199 -6.31 -6.69 -8.96
CA PRO A 199 -6.21 -5.94 -7.71
C PRO A 199 -6.80 -4.54 -7.89
N LYS A 200 -7.48 -4.02 -6.87
CA LYS A 200 -8.06 -2.68 -6.91
C LYS A 200 -6.92 -1.66 -6.86
N ARG A 201 -6.78 -0.87 -7.92
CA ARG A 201 -5.94 0.33 -7.91
C ARG A 201 -6.63 1.43 -7.09
N ILE A 202 -5.90 2.08 -6.21
CA ILE A 202 -6.38 3.16 -5.34
C ILE A 202 -5.57 4.43 -5.56
#